data_b13f5d6483c5b0a8d866a1946c61a5b8
#
_entry.id   b13f5d6483c5b0a8d866a1946c61a5b8
#
_cell.length_a   1.000
_cell.length_b   1.000
_cell.length_c   1.000
_cell.angle_alpha   90.00
_cell.angle_beta   90.00
_cell.angle_gamma   90.00
#
_symmetry.space_group_name_H-M   'P 1'
#
loop_
_entity.id
_entity.type
_entity.pdbx_description
1 polymer ?
#
loop_
_entity_poly.entity_id
_entity_poly.type
_entity_poly.pdbx_seq_one_letter_code
_entity_poly.pdbx_strand_id
1 'polypeptide(L)'
;MNKLFKRAACLAVTAAMTLSSSGALACTGYYVGKQASASGHTIIGHTVDAWNTAQAKQVVYPHSEEPGRTVTVGANEVPLPDVTYQYTSTPFIEGLWDSAVANEMGVTMTGSVTTYISDAMKAADPYVEDGASETWISGYIAAVSATAREAVENYGKIMETYGSSESNTFMIADQQEAWYLESYSGHQWVAVKMPEDAVAVFGNECMLGSVADYEEGESLLHSEGLFSVPEAAGLTVPDDAGNVDLFAS
;
A
#
# COMPACT_ATOMS: atom_id res chain seq x y z
N MET A 1 -14.93 36.84 -28.46
CA MET A 1 -15.72 35.92 -27.63
C MET A 1 -16.31 36.69 -26.45
N ASN A 2 -17.64 36.76 -26.37
CA ASN A 2 -18.38 37.69 -25.49
C ASN A 2 -18.21 37.26 -24.01
N LYS A 3 -18.08 38.23 -23.09
CA LYS A 3 -17.91 37.96 -21.62
C LYS A 3 -19.04 37.08 -21.07
N LEU A 4 -20.23 37.16 -21.66
CA LEU A 4 -21.36 36.31 -21.29
C LEU A 4 -21.13 34.82 -21.65
N PHE A 5 -20.51 34.56 -22.80
CA PHE A 5 -20.21 33.21 -23.27
C PHE A 5 -19.12 32.54 -22.42
N LYS A 6 -18.10 33.30 -21.98
CA LYS A 6 -17.07 32.81 -21.06
C LYS A 6 -17.65 32.47 -19.68
N ARG A 7 -18.58 33.28 -19.17
CA ARG A 7 -19.25 33.02 -17.89
C ARG A 7 -20.20 31.81 -17.97
N ALA A 8 -20.92 31.65 -19.06
CA ALA A 8 -21.76 30.49 -19.28
C ALA A 8 -20.94 29.20 -19.45
N ALA A 9 -19.79 29.24 -20.12
CA ALA A 9 -18.88 28.12 -20.28
C ALA A 9 -18.22 27.73 -18.92
N CYS A 10 -17.79 28.71 -18.13
CA CYS A 10 -17.29 28.43 -16.78
C CYS A 10 -18.35 27.81 -15.86
N LEU A 11 -19.59 28.33 -15.89
CA LEU A 11 -20.71 27.78 -15.12
C LEU A 11 -21.08 26.36 -15.57
N ALA A 12 -21.05 26.09 -16.87
CA ALA A 12 -21.31 24.75 -17.40
C ALA A 12 -20.22 23.72 -17.02
N VAL A 13 -18.96 24.13 -17.05
CA VAL A 13 -17.83 23.28 -16.60
C VAL A 13 -17.91 23.05 -15.10
N THR A 14 -18.20 24.07 -14.30
CA THR A 14 -18.37 23.91 -12.84
C THR A 14 -19.56 23.01 -12.52
N ALA A 15 -20.70 23.17 -13.22
CA ALA A 15 -21.87 22.31 -13.05
C ALA A 15 -21.62 20.88 -13.53
N ALA A 16 -20.84 20.68 -14.59
CA ALA A 16 -20.43 19.34 -15.03
C ALA A 16 -19.51 18.65 -14.00
N MET A 17 -18.59 19.40 -13.39
CA MET A 17 -17.72 18.88 -12.33
C MET A 17 -18.49 18.56 -11.04
N THR A 18 -19.56 19.30 -10.73
CA THR A 18 -20.40 19.00 -9.55
C THR A 18 -21.42 17.89 -9.78
N LEU A 19 -21.81 17.62 -11.04
CA LEU A 19 -22.73 16.53 -11.39
C LEU A 19 -22.00 15.18 -11.60
N SER A 20 -20.69 15.18 -11.78
CA SER A 20 -19.88 13.98 -11.83
C SER A 20 -19.38 13.50 -10.45
N SER A 21 -19.75 14.17 -9.38
CA SER A 21 -19.57 13.68 -8.00
C SER A 21 -20.64 12.64 -7.64
N SER A 22 -20.83 11.61 -8.45
CA SER A 22 -21.11 10.28 -7.91
C SER A 22 -19.93 9.99 -7.00
N GLY A 23 -20.12 9.95 -5.67
CA GLY A 23 -19.06 9.88 -4.70
C GLY A 23 -18.07 8.78 -5.08
N ALA A 24 -17.01 9.15 -5.75
CA ALA A 24 -15.85 8.30 -5.90
C ALA A 24 -15.29 8.14 -4.49
N LEU A 25 -15.58 7.01 -3.88
CA LEU A 25 -14.92 6.58 -2.67
C LEU A 25 -13.48 6.31 -3.10
N ALA A 26 -12.59 7.23 -2.82
CA ALA A 26 -11.20 7.16 -3.23
C ALA A 26 -10.32 7.51 -2.05
N CYS A 27 -9.62 6.52 -1.51
CA CYS A 27 -8.58 6.74 -0.53
C CYS A 27 -7.44 7.55 -1.15
N THR A 28 -6.72 8.32 -0.34
CA THR A 28 -5.55 9.08 -0.78
C THR A 28 -4.42 8.83 0.21
N GLY A 29 -3.33 8.23 -0.28
CA GLY A 29 -2.09 8.11 0.46
C GLY A 29 -1.17 9.30 0.21
N TYR A 30 -0.30 9.63 1.17
CA TYR A 30 0.71 10.68 1.01
C TYR A 30 2.00 10.36 1.76
N TYR A 31 3.07 10.89 1.21
CA TYR A 31 4.42 10.84 1.76
C TYR A 31 5.07 12.22 1.73
N VAL A 32 5.76 12.59 2.80
CA VAL A 32 6.66 13.74 2.86
C VAL A 32 7.97 13.29 3.48
N GLY A 33 9.04 13.33 2.70
CA GLY A 33 10.38 12.95 3.14
C GLY A 33 10.93 13.91 4.20
N LYS A 34 11.85 13.44 5.05
CA LYS A 34 12.37 14.20 6.19
C LYS A 34 13.07 15.49 5.78
N GLN A 35 13.66 15.55 4.57
CA GLN A 35 14.30 16.76 4.04
C GLN A 35 13.29 17.72 3.39
N ALA A 36 12.13 17.23 2.96
CA ALA A 36 11.04 18.05 2.44
C ALA A 36 10.11 18.56 3.56
N SER A 37 10.13 17.91 4.73
CA SER A 37 9.30 18.23 5.88
C SER A 37 9.87 19.40 6.70
N ALA A 38 9.03 20.36 7.06
CA ALA A 38 9.41 21.46 7.95
C ALA A 38 9.81 21.00 9.37
N SER A 39 9.38 19.83 9.80
CA SER A 39 9.73 19.23 11.09
C SER A 39 11.03 18.44 11.07
N GLY A 40 11.62 18.17 9.89
CA GLY A 40 12.76 17.29 9.72
C GLY A 40 12.47 15.81 9.95
N HIS A 41 11.18 15.44 10.00
CA HIS A 41 10.71 14.05 10.15
C HIS A 41 9.94 13.59 8.92
N THR A 42 10.04 12.30 8.60
CA THR A 42 9.20 11.67 7.59
C THR A 42 7.74 11.70 8.05
N ILE A 43 6.83 12.00 7.13
CA ILE A 43 5.39 11.98 7.37
C ILE A 43 4.76 11.03 6.35
N ILE A 44 4.01 10.06 6.82
CA ILE A 44 3.16 9.20 6.00
C ILE A 44 1.74 9.25 6.52
N GLY A 45 0.78 9.05 5.66
CA GLY A 45 -0.62 8.99 6.07
C GLY A 45 -1.54 8.70 4.89
N HIS A 46 -2.82 8.48 5.21
CA HIS A 46 -3.85 8.31 4.20
C HIS A 46 -5.21 8.78 4.71
N THR A 47 -6.11 9.06 3.79
CA THR A 47 -7.54 9.20 4.04
C THR A 47 -8.24 7.89 3.74
N VAL A 48 -9.26 7.57 4.50
CA VAL A 48 -10.16 6.45 4.22
C VAL A 48 -11.50 7.03 3.82
N ASP A 49 -11.80 6.97 2.53
CA ASP A 49 -13.05 7.47 1.96
C ASP A 49 -14.01 6.30 1.75
N ALA A 50 -14.81 6.01 2.76
CA ALA A 50 -15.78 4.92 2.74
C ALA A 50 -17.16 5.42 3.17
N TRP A 51 -18.21 4.68 2.77
CA TRP A 51 -19.61 5.01 3.09
C TRP A 51 -19.98 4.87 4.56
N ASN A 52 -19.10 4.33 5.38
CA ASN A 52 -19.30 4.20 6.83
C ASN A 52 -18.51 5.25 7.58
N THR A 53 -19.17 5.95 8.48
CA THR A 53 -18.49 6.78 9.47
C THR A 53 -17.94 5.85 10.57
N ALA A 54 -16.73 5.36 10.38
CA ALA A 54 -16.01 4.72 11.47
C ALA A 54 -15.69 5.75 12.55
N GLN A 55 -15.91 5.39 13.79
CA GLN A 55 -15.44 6.23 14.89
C GLN A 55 -13.92 6.10 14.96
N ALA A 56 -13.22 7.22 14.86
CA ALA A 56 -11.79 7.25 15.10
C ALA A 56 -11.51 6.79 16.55
N LYS A 57 -10.96 5.60 16.67
CA LYS A 57 -10.49 5.03 17.92
C LYS A 57 -8.98 4.81 17.80
N GLN A 58 -8.32 4.80 18.93
CA GLN A 58 -6.97 4.28 19.02
C GLN A 58 -6.99 3.04 19.91
N VAL A 59 -6.51 1.94 19.38
CA VAL A 59 -6.42 0.65 20.08
C VAL A 59 -4.96 0.34 20.31
N VAL A 60 -4.65 -0.23 21.48
CA VAL A 60 -3.29 -0.66 21.84
C VAL A 60 -3.30 -2.17 21.94
N TYR A 61 -2.45 -2.82 21.17
CA TYR A 61 -2.16 -4.24 21.25
C TYR A 61 -0.86 -4.41 22.04
N PRO A 62 -0.86 -5.14 23.17
CA PRO A 62 0.29 -5.20 24.04
C PRO A 62 1.42 -6.02 23.46
N HIS A 63 2.64 -5.73 23.89
CA HIS A 63 3.79 -6.62 23.72
C HIS A 63 3.49 -8.00 24.30
N SER A 64 3.97 -9.07 23.64
CA SER A 64 3.79 -10.43 24.13
C SER A 64 5.03 -11.27 23.89
N GLU A 65 5.35 -12.13 24.87
CA GLU A 65 6.44 -13.11 24.82
C GLU A 65 5.90 -14.56 24.89
N GLU A 66 4.68 -14.78 24.40
CA GLU A 66 4.02 -16.08 24.42
C GLU A 66 4.38 -16.88 23.17
N PRO A 67 5.06 -18.06 23.31
CA PRO A 67 5.42 -18.87 22.15
C PRO A 67 4.23 -19.64 21.56
N GLY A 68 4.35 -20.01 20.28
CA GLY A 68 3.42 -20.90 19.60
C GLY A 68 2.07 -20.28 19.26
N ARG A 69 1.97 -18.95 19.27
CA ARG A 69 0.76 -18.24 18.83
C ARG A 69 0.64 -18.23 17.31
N THR A 70 -0.58 -18.16 16.85
CA THR A 70 -0.91 -17.94 15.45
C THR A 70 -1.84 -16.73 15.32
N VAL A 71 -1.93 -16.20 14.13
CA VAL A 71 -2.97 -15.24 13.73
C VAL A 71 -3.66 -15.77 12.49
N THR A 72 -4.97 -15.61 12.43
CA THR A 72 -5.74 -16.00 11.26
C THR A 72 -5.60 -14.94 10.16
N VAL A 73 -5.25 -15.37 8.97
CA VAL A 73 -5.00 -14.58 7.79
C VAL A 73 -5.81 -15.18 6.66
N GLY A 74 -6.96 -14.57 6.35
CA GLY A 74 -7.95 -15.23 5.50
C GLY A 74 -8.38 -16.56 6.12
N ALA A 75 -8.19 -17.68 5.43
CA ALA A 75 -8.41 -19.02 5.98
C ALA A 75 -7.14 -19.66 6.57
N ASN A 76 -6.02 -18.96 6.60
CA ASN A 76 -4.72 -19.50 7.00
C ASN A 76 -4.39 -19.17 8.46
N GLU A 77 -3.82 -20.13 9.19
CA GLU A 77 -3.20 -19.90 10.50
C GLU A 77 -1.72 -19.59 10.31
N VAL A 78 -1.35 -18.32 10.44
CA VAL A 78 0.03 -17.84 10.27
C VAL A 78 0.73 -17.85 11.61
N PRO A 79 1.88 -18.54 11.75
CA PRO A 79 2.65 -18.52 12.98
C PRO A 79 3.17 -17.12 13.31
N LEU A 80 3.03 -16.73 14.56
CA LEU A 80 3.70 -15.54 15.10
C LEU A 80 5.04 -15.93 15.71
N PRO A 81 6.04 -15.04 15.69
CA PRO A 81 7.24 -15.22 16.46
C PRO A 81 6.91 -15.28 17.97
N ASP A 82 7.80 -15.87 18.77
CA ASP A 82 7.62 -15.97 20.22
C ASP A 82 7.46 -14.59 20.88
N VAL A 83 8.13 -13.57 20.31
CA VAL A 83 8.01 -12.17 20.72
C VAL A 83 7.25 -11.40 19.65
N THR A 84 6.18 -10.69 20.07
CA THR A 84 5.49 -9.71 19.21
C THR A 84 5.51 -8.34 19.87
N TYR A 85 5.74 -7.32 19.05
CA TYR A 85 5.83 -5.93 19.52
C TYR A 85 4.48 -5.34 19.90
N GLN A 86 4.49 -4.47 20.92
CA GLN A 86 3.34 -3.62 21.17
C GLN A 86 3.13 -2.70 19.97
N TYR A 87 1.88 -2.54 19.55
CA TYR A 87 1.55 -1.55 18.55
C TYR A 87 0.22 -0.83 18.87
N THR A 88 0.11 0.37 18.33
CA THR A 88 -1.15 1.12 18.31
C THR A 88 -1.75 1.01 16.92
N SER A 89 -3.06 0.95 16.88
CA SER A 89 -3.84 0.96 15.63
C SER A 89 -4.89 2.05 15.67
N THR A 90 -5.14 2.65 14.51
CA THR A 90 -6.36 3.41 14.25
C THR A 90 -7.23 2.55 13.33
N PRO A 91 -8.05 1.64 13.86
CA PRO A 91 -8.80 0.71 13.05
C PRO A 91 -9.94 1.41 12.30
N PHE A 92 -10.20 0.99 11.08
CA PHE A 92 -11.43 1.32 10.39
C PHE A 92 -12.60 0.50 10.96
N ILE A 93 -12.35 -0.79 11.23
CA ILE A 93 -13.27 -1.67 11.96
C ILE A 93 -12.47 -2.34 13.07
N GLU A 94 -12.81 -2.06 14.34
CA GLU A 94 -12.11 -2.60 15.49
C GLU A 94 -12.12 -4.15 15.50
N GLY A 95 -10.91 -4.72 15.64
CA GLY A 95 -10.70 -6.16 15.65
C GLY A 95 -10.78 -6.84 14.29
N LEU A 96 -10.92 -6.07 13.22
CA LEU A 96 -10.98 -6.60 11.86
C LEU A 96 -10.04 -5.84 10.89
N TRP A 97 -9.97 -4.52 10.95
CA TRP A 97 -9.26 -3.73 9.96
C TRP A 97 -8.43 -2.61 10.61
N ASP A 98 -7.14 -2.87 10.77
CA ASP A 98 -6.14 -1.92 11.27
C ASP A 98 -5.66 -1.01 10.13
N SER A 99 -6.30 0.14 9.97
CA SER A 99 -6.07 1.06 8.86
C SER A 99 -4.73 1.80 8.93
N ALA A 100 -4.27 2.15 10.13
CA ALA A 100 -2.95 2.73 10.36
C ALA A 100 -2.38 2.19 11.67
N VAL A 101 -1.10 1.82 11.65
CA VAL A 101 -0.42 1.21 12.79
C VAL A 101 0.92 1.87 13.09
N ALA A 102 1.33 1.84 14.36
CA ALA A 102 2.67 2.22 14.80
C ALA A 102 3.10 1.32 15.96
N ASN A 103 4.28 0.70 15.89
CA ASN A 103 4.77 -0.18 16.92
C ASN A 103 5.83 0.47 17.83
N GLU A 104 6.19 -0.21 18.90
CA GLU A 104 7.18 0.24 19.89
C GLU A 104 8.60 0.36 19.36
N MET A 105 8.90 -0.31 18.22
CA MET A 105 10.18 -0.18 17.51
C MET A 105 10.22 1.04 16.60
N GLY A 106 9.08 1.74 16.43
CA GLY A 106 8.93 2.92 15.61
C GLY A 106 8.59 2.64 14.15
N VAL A 107 8.27 1.40 13.82
CA VAL A 107 7.73 1.05 12.50
C VAL A 107 6.29 1.53 12.42
N THR A 108 5.99 2.27 11.38
CA THR A 108 4.65 2.73 11.04
C THR A 108 4.24 2.18 9.68
N MET A 109 3.00 1.77 9.54
CA MET A 109 2.42 1.39 8.27
C MET A 109 1.07 2.07 8.14
N THR A 110 0.86 2.73 7.02
CA THR A 110 -0.43 3.28 6.65
C THR A 110 -0.83 2.58 5.37
N GLY A 111 -1.88 1.94 5.41
CA GLY A 111 -2.40 1.22 4.27
C GLY A 111 -3.83 1.57 4.22
N SER A 112 -4.65 0.94 3.51
CA SER A 112 -4.32 0.54 2.18
C SER A 112 -5.04 1.48 1.25
N VAL A 113 -4.50 1.66 0.10
CA VAL A 113 -5.25 2.30 -0.97
C VAL A 113 -5.50 1.19 -1.98
N THR A 114 -6.73 0.64 -2.00
CA THR A 114 -7.11 -0.44 -2.92
C THR A 114 -6.88 -0.01 -4.36
N THR A 115 -6.19 -0.85 -5.13
CA THR A 115 -5.86 -0.61 -6.53
C THR A 115 -6.51 -1.63 -7.45
N TYR A 116 -6.30 -1.46 -8.75
CA TYR A 116 -6.86 -2.36 -9.75
C TYR A 116 -5.76 -2.78 -10.72
N ILE A 117 -5.81 -4.04 -11.12
CA ILE A 117 -4.96 -4.59 -12.17
C ILE A 117 -5.81 -5.05 -13.35
N SER A 118 -5.18 -5.25 -14.50
CA SER A 118 -5.86 -5.72 -15.72
C SER A 118 -6.44 -7.12 -15.53
N ASP A 119 -7.52 -7.44 -16.25
CA ASP A 119 -8.07 -8.80 -16.24
C ASP A 119 -7.09 -9.82 -16.82
N ALA A 120 -6.20 -9.39 -17.69
CA ALA A 120 -5.14 -10.23 -18.25
C ALA A 120 -4.10 -10.61 -17.17
N MET A 121 -3.69 -9.65 -16.34
CA MET A 121 -2.79 -9.92 -15.22
C MET A 121 -3.45 -10.79 -14.15
N LYS A 122 -4.74 -10.57 -13.85
CA LYS A 122 -5.53 -11.48 -12.97
C LYS A 122 -5.62 -12.91 -13.49
N ALA A 123 -5.61 -13.08 -14.82
CA ALA A 123 -5.59 -14.42 -15.41
C ALA A 123 -4.20 -15.09 -15.35
N ALA A 124 -3.11 -14.29 -15.37
CA ALA A 124 -1.74 -14.78 -15.28
C ALA A 124 -1.34 -15.17 -13.85
N ASP A 125 -1.75 -14.38 -12.86
CA ASP A 125 -1.54 -14.63 -11.43
C ASP A 125 -2.83 -14.29 -10.67
N PRO A 126 -3.77 -15.23 -10.56
CA PRO A 126 -5.08 -15.00 -9.95
C PRO A 126 -4.99 -14.63 -8.48
N TYR A 127 -5.90 -13.76 -8.02
CA TYR A 127 -6.09 -13.55 -6.59
C TYR A 127 -6.37 -14.85 -5.86
N VAL A 128 -5.84 -14.97 -4.66
CA VAL A 128 -6.11 -16.07 -3.74
C VAL A 128 -7.27 -15.65 -2.83
N GLU A 129 -8.42 -16.29 -2.95
CA GLU A 129 -9.67 -15.90 -2.26
C GLU A 129 -9.50 -15.73 -0.75
N ASP A 130 -8.73 -16.64 -0.13
CA ASP A 130 -8.42 -16.63 1.30
C ASP A 130 -7.03 -16.04 1.60
N GLY A 131 -6.46 -15.28 0.69
CA GLY A 131 -5.14 -14.67 0.81
C GLY A 131 -5.13 -13.42 1.69
N ALA A 132 -3.99 -12.75 1.68
CA ALA A 132 -3.78 -11.48 2.36
C ALA A 132 -4.78 -10.41 1.88
N SER A 133 -5.24 -9.59 2.80
CA SER A 133 -6.08 -8.43 2.50
C SER A 133 -5.71 -7.25 3.41
N GLU A 134 -6.15 -6.07 3.04
CA GLU A 134 -5.98 -4.86 3.83
C GLU A 134 -6.53 -4.97 5.24
N THR A 135 -7.50 -5.86 5.45
CA THR A 135 -8.22 -5.95 6.72
C THR A 135 -7.37 -6.42 7.90
N TRP A 136 -6.25 -7.10 7.67
CA TRP A 136 -5.45 -7.65 8.77
C TRP A 136 -3.93 -7.49 8.60
N ILE A 137 -3.45 -7.23 7.37
CA ILE A 137 -2.00 -7.27 7.08
C ILE A 137 -1.21 -6.24 7.91
N SER A 138 -1.76 -5.03 8.09
CA SER A 138 -1.06 -3.95 8.81
C SER A 138 -0.79 -4.30 10.27
N GLY A 139 -1.78 -4.90 10.97
CA GLY A 139 -1.61 -5.33 12.36
C GLY A 139 -0.57 -6.44 12.50
N TYR A 140 -0.60 -7.43 11.59
CA TYR A 140 0.42 -8.48 11.54
C TYR A 140 1.82 -7.88 11.37
N ILE A 141 2.02 -7.04 10.36
CA ILE A 141 3.32 -6.43 10.06
C ILE A 141 3.83 -5.60 11.24
N ALA A 142 2.97 -4.81 11.88
CA ALA A 142 3.35 -4.04 13.08
C ALA A 142 3.78 -4.93 14.24
N ALA A 143 3.11 -6.07 14.42
CA ALA A 143 3.42 -7.00 15.52
C ALA A 143 4.77 -7.71 15.36
N VAL A 144 5.27 -7.89 14.13
CA VAL A 144 6.42 -8.79 13.87
C VAL A 144 7.66 -8.09 13.30
N SER A 145 7.62 -6.77 13.06
CA SER A 145 8.70 -6.07 12.35
C SER A 145 9.40 -5.04 13.23
N ALA A 146 10.73 -5.09 13.29
CA ALA A 146 11.54 -4.14 14.06
C ALA A 146 12.03 -2.94 13.24
N THR A 147 12.02 -3.02 11.91
CA THR A 147 12.42 -1.95 10.99
C THR A 147 11.45 -1.86 9.81
N ALA A 148 11.45 -0.71 9.10
CA ALA A 148 10.64 -0.54 7.90
C ALA A 148 11.01 -1.57 6.82
N ARG A 149 12.30 -1.86 6.65
CA ARG A 149 12.79 -2.88 5.73
C ARG A 149 12.26 -4.28 6.09
N GLU A 150 12.39 -4.68 7.36
CA GLU A 150 11.86 -5.97 7.82
C GLU A 150 10.34 -6.06 7.61
N ALA A 151 9.62 -4.95 7.78
CA ALA A 151 8.19 -4.87 7.51
C ALA A 151 7.86 -5.16 6.03
N VAL A 152 8.62 -4.59 5.09
CA VAL A 152 8.49 -4.90 3.65
C VAL A 152 8.80 -6.37 3.37
N GLU A 153 9.89 -6.91 3.93
CA GLU A 153 10.29 -8.31 3.75
C GLU A 153 9.25 -9.28 4.33
N ASN A 154 8.67 -8.97 5.50
CA ASN A 154 7.61 -9.76 6.11
C ASN A 154 6.32 -9.69 5.30
N TYR A 155 5.98 -8.50 4.73
CA TYR A 155 4.88 -8.37 3.79
C TYR A 155 5.07 -9.29 2.58
N GLY A 156 6.24 -9.24 1.95
CA GLY A 156 6.58 -10.08 0.81
C GLY A 156 6.45 -11.57 1.11
N LYS A 157 6.94 -12.04 2.26
CA LYS A 157 6.81 -13.44 2.68
C LYS A 157 5.35 -13.88 2.80
N ILE A 158 4.49 -13.02 3.33
CA ILE A 158 3.05 -13.31 3.41
C ILE A 158 2.46 -13.42 2.01
N MET A 159 2.74 -12.44 1.13
CA MET A 159 2.27 -12.42 -0.24
C MET A 159 2.70 -13.67 -1.02
N GLU A 160 3.96 -14.06 -0.93
CA GLU A 160 4.51 -15.20 -1.65
C GLU A 160 4.05 -16.55 -1.09
N THR A 161 3.73 -16.60 0.22
CA THR A 161 3.35 -17.86 0.89
C THR A 161 1.87 -18.13 0.83
N TYR A 162 1.06 -17.11 1.07
CA TYR A 162 -0.39 -17.24 1.25
C TYR A 162 -1.18 -16.58 0.13
N GLY A 163 -0.52 -15.78 -0.70
CA GLY A 163 -1.16 -14.98 -1.73
C GLY A 163 -1.94 -13.79 -1.21
N SER A 164 -2.53 -13.03 -2.12
CA SER A 164 -3.41 -11.90 -1.83
C SER A 164 -4.77 -12.05 -2.49
N SER A 165 -5.80 -11.59 -1.81
CA SER A 165 -7.18 -11.55 -2.33
C SER A 165 -7.50 -10.26 -3.09
N GLU A 166 -6.58 -9.29 -3.09
CA GLU A 166 -6.78 -7.95 -3.67
C GLU A 166 -5.48 -7.24 -3.97
N SER A 167 -5.52 -6.16 -4.73
CA SER A 167 -4.37 -5.26 -4.97
C SER A 167 -4.46 -4.06 -4.05
N ASN A 168 -3.29 -3.63 -3.53
CA ASN A 168 -3.21 -2.52 -2.60
C ASN A 168 -1.89 -1.76 -2.72
N THR A 169 -1.88 -0.51 -2.22
CA THR A 169 -0.65 0.24 -1.99
C THR A 169 -0.50 0.59 -0.52
N PHE A 170 0.73 0.64 -0.04
CA PHE A 170 1.06 0.93 1.36
C PHE A 170 2.26 1.86 1.46
N MET A 171 2.28 2.68 2.51
CA MET A 171 3.49 3.34 2.98
C MET A 171 3.95 2.69 4.27
N ILE A 172 5.24 2.35 4.33
CA ILE A 172 5.88 1.76 5.50
C ILE A 172 7.08 2.64 5.84
N ALA A 173 7.24 3.03 7.10
CA ALA A 173 8.36 3.88 7.52
C ALA A 173 8.83 3.57 8.95
N ASP A 174 10.09 3.89 9.22
CA ASP A 174 10.66 4.02 10.55
C ASP A 174 11.45 5.34 10.66
N GLN A 175 12.32 5.48 11.66
CA GLN A 175 13.13 6.69 11.84
C GLN A 175 14.25 6.82 10.80
N GLN A 176 14.57 5.76 10.05
CA GLN A 176 15.70 5.72 9.12
C GLN A 176 15.26 5.86 7.67
N GLU A 177 14.19 5.15 7.30
CA GLU A 177 13.78 5.03 5.91
C GLU A 177 12.25 4.91 5.76
N ALA A 178 11.78 5.12 4.54
CA ALA A 178 10.39 4.91 4.14
C ALA A 178 10.34 4.15 2.83
N TRP A 179 9.32 3.31 2.69
CA TRP A 179 9.07 2.47 1.53
C TRP A 179 7.65 2.69 1.01
N TYR A 180 7.54 2.79 -0.31
CA TYR A 180 6.27 2.71 -1.01
C TYR A 180 6.14 1.31 -1.59
N LEU A 181 5.04 0.64 -1.29
CA LEU A 181 4.80 -0.75 -1.66
C LEU A 181 3.50 -0.85 -2.47
N GLU A 182 3.56 -1.60 -3.56
CA GLU A 182 2.41 -2.01 -4.36
C GLU A 182 2.30 -3.53 -4.38
N SER A 183 1.10 -4.06 -4.10
CA SER A 183 0.74 -5.44 -4.39
C SER A 183 -0.19 -5.48 -5.57
N TYR A 184 0.11 -6.31 -6.55
CA TYR A 184 -0.58 -6.32 -7.83
C TYR A 184 -1.61 -7.44 -7.94
N SER A 185 -1.16 -8.67 -7.90
CA SER A 185 -1.95 -9.87 -8.19
C SER A 185 -1.90 -10.86 -7.04
N GLY A 186 -2.16 -12.12 -7.30
CA GLY A 186 -2.16 -13.15 -6.26
C GLY A 186 -0.87 -13.21 -5.46
N HIS A 187 0.29 -13.05 -6.11
CA HIS A 187 1.59 -13.20 -5.44
C HIS A 187 2.61 -12.12 -5.79
N GLN A 188 2.28 -11.19 -6.71
CA GLN A 188 3.26 -10.21 -7.17
C GLN A 188 3.17 -8.91 -6.40
N TRP A 189 4.32 -8.43 -5.96
CA TRP A 189 4.48 -7.20 -5.21
C TRP A 189 5.83 -6.54 -5.49
N VAL A 190 5.91 -5.24 -5.24
CA VAL A 190 7.14 -4.45 -5.34
C VAL A 190 7.14 -3.38 -4.26
N ALA A 191 8.31 -3.07 -3.73
CA ALA A 191 8.52 -1.95 -2.83
C ALA A 191 9.76 -1.17 -3.22
N VAL A 192 9.63 0.16 -3.22
CA VAL A 192 10.74 1.08 -3.50
C VAL A 192 11.00 1.98 -2.30
N LYS A 193 12.28 2.18 -2.00
CA LYS A 193 12.71 3.12 -0.96
C LYS A 193 12.47 4.55 -1.42
N MET A 194 11.76 5.32 -0.59
CA MET A 194 11.37 6.69 -0.93
C MET A 194 12.51 7.68 -0.69
N PRO A 195 12.76 8.63 -1.63
CA PRO A 195 13.74 9.68 -1.45
C PRO A 195 13.38 10.62 -0.30
N GLU A 196 14.37 11.03 0.49
CA GLU A 196 14.17 11.87 1.67
C GLU A 196 13.74 13.31 1.37
N ASP A 197 13.98 13.79 0.16
CA ASP A 197 13.66 15.13 -0.34
C ASP A 197 12.37 15.18 -1.18
N ALA A 198 11.67 14.06 -1.30
CA ALA A 198 10.47 13.94 -2.11
C ALA A 198 9.18 14.16 -1.32
N VAL A 199 8.14 14.52 -2.08
CA VAL A 199 6.74 14.50 -1.65
C VAL A 199 5.95 13.68 -2.68
N ALA A 200 5.13 12.76 -2.22
CA ALA A 200 4.26 11.97 -3.07
C ALA A 200 2.82 11.97 -2.56
N VAL A 201 1.87 11.92 -3.49
CA VAL A 201 0.43 11.74 -3.23
C VAL A 201 -0.07 10.74 -4.26
N PHE A 202 -0.80 9.75 -3.82
CA PHE A 202 -1.33 8.70 -4.68
C PHE A 202 -2.77 8.35 -4.31
N GLY A 203 -3.54 7.98 -5.31
CA GLY A 203 -4.93 7.54 -5.17
C GLY A 203 -5.07 6.03 -5.31
N ASN A 204 -6.28 5.58 -5.70
CA ASN A 204 -6.59 4.16 -5.90
C ASN A 204 -6.05 3.63 -7.25
N GLU A 205 -4.77 3.84 -7.48
CA GLU A 205 -4.04 3.35 -8.67
C GLU A 205 -2.63 2.93 -8.25
N CYS A 206 -2.07 1.94 -8.95
CA CYS A 206 -0.63 1.68 -8.90
C CYS A 206 0.10 2.83 -9.59
N MET A 207 1.23 3.27 -9.06
CA MET A 207 1.93 4.47 -9.52
C MET A 207 3.33 4.19 -10.08
N LEU A 208 3.87 2.99 -9.82
CA LEU A 208 5.22 2.64 -10.24
C LEU A 208 5.22 2.28 -11.74
N GLY A 209 5.91 3.11 -12.50
CA GLY A 209 6.31 2.80 -13.87
C GLY A 209 7.58 1.95 -13.89
N SER A 210 8.67 2.44 -14.48
CA SER A 210 9.96 1.75 -14.42
C SER A 210 10.60 1.85 -13.04
N VAL A 211 11.16 0.72 -12.58
CA VAL A 211 11.94 0.65 -11.34
C VAL A 211 13.45 0.46 -11.61
N ALA A 212 13.89 0.68 -12.85
CA ALA A 212 15.28 0.46 -13.28
C ALA A 212 16.31 1.38 -12.58
N ASP A 213 15.88 2.51 -12.03
CA ASP A 213 16.74 3.44 -11.29
C ASP A 213 16.95 3.04 -9.82
N TYR A 214 16.26 1.98 -9.35
CA TYR A 214 16.42 1.48 -7.99
C TYR A 214 17.38 0.29 -7.96
N GLU A 215 18.15 0.18 -6.88
CA GLU A 215 19.13 -0.89 -6.69
C GLU A 215 18.46 -2.11 -6.02
N GLU A 216 18.52 -3.26 -6.71
CA GLU A 216 18.02 -4.53 -6.24
C GLU A 216 18.60 -4.92 -4.88
N GLY A 217 17.73 -5.27 -3.94
CA GLY A 217 18.14 -5.65 -2.60
C GLY A 217 18.55 -4.47 -1.69
N GLU A 218 18.65 -3.24 -2.19
CA GLU A 218 19.01 -2.04 -1.40
C GLU A 218 17.84 -1.03 -1.35
N SER A 219 17.40 -0.57 -2.51
CA SER A 219 16.28 0.37 -2.64
C SER A 219 15.09 -0.19 -3.42
N LEU A 220 15.21 -1.42 -3.91
CA LEU A 220 14.17 -2.20 -4.57
C LEU A 220 14.06 -3.58 -3.92
N LEU A 221 12.85 -3.93 -3.48
CA LEU A 221 12.47 -5.26 -3.02
C LEU A 221 11.22 -5.69 -3.78
N HIS A 222 11.16 -6.93 -4.22
CA HIS A 222 10.01 -7.42 -4.97
C HIS A 222 9.87 -8.94 -4.93
N SER A 223 8.72 -9.45 -5.38
CA SER A 223 8.48 -10.88 -5.59
C SER A 223 9.37 -11.43 -6.72
N GLU A 224 9.76 -12.70 -6.61
CA GLU A 224 10.56 -13.38 -7.65
C GLU A 224 9.88 -13.34 -9.03
N GLY A 225 8.55 -13.37 -9.05
CA GLY A 225 7.75 -13.39 -10.27
C GLY A 225 7.40 -12.02 -10.87
N LEU A 226 7.78 -10.90 -10.23
CA LEU A 226 7.35 -9.55 -10.64
C LEU A 226 7.48 -9.28 -12.14
N PHE A 227 8.61 -9.65 -12.74
CA PHE A 227 8.88 -9.43 -14.17
C PHE A 227 8.56 -10.66 -15.02
N SER A 228 8.83 -11.87 -14.51
CA SER A 228 8.72 -13.09 -15.29
C SER A 228 7.27 -13.54 -15.53
N VAL A 229 6.35 -13.24 -14.61
CA VAL A 229 4.92 -13.59 -14.76
C VAL A 229 4.26 -12.77 -15.88
N PRO A 230 4.32 -11.43 -15.91
CA PRO A 230 3.78 -10.66 -17.03
C PRO A 230 4.53 -10.94 -18.35
N GLU A 231 5.85 -11.20 -18.34
CA GLU A 231 6.60 -11.57 -19.53
C GLU A 231 6.08 -12.88 -20.13
N ALA A 232 5.93 -13.91 -19.33
CA ALA A 232 5.40 -15.21 -19.78
C ALA A 232 3.97 -15.12 -20.33
N ALA A 233 3.19 -14.17 -19.82
CA ALA A 233 1.83 -13.89 -20.28
C ALA A 233 1.77 -12.95 -21.50
N GLY A 234 2.90 -12.38 -21.93
CA GLY A 234 2.97 -11.42 -23.03
C GLY A 234 2.35 -10.06 -22.70
N LEU A 235 2.36 -9.67 -21.43
CA LEU A 235 1.78 -8.43 -20.93
C LEU A 235 2.80 -7.32 -20.74
N THR A 236 4.09 -7.62 -20.82
CA THR A 236 5.16 -6.65 -20.58
C THR A 236 5.13 -5.50 -21.59
N VAL A 237 5.07 -4.28 -21.09
CA VAL A 237 5.16 -3.04 -21.87
C VAL A 237 6.47 -2.34 -21.54
N PRO A 238 7.32 -1.99 -22.54
CA PRO A 238 8.53 -1.24 -22.27
C PRO A 238 8.27 0.27 -22.14
N ASP A 239 9.05 0.93 -21.30
CA ASP A 239 9.17 2.39 -21.28
C ASP A 239 10.01 2.90 -22.49
N ASP A 240 10.19 4.21 -22.61
CA ASP A 240 10.98 4.83 -23.69
C ASP A 240 12.47 4.41 -23.67
N ALA A 241 13.00 3.93 -22.54
CA ALA A 241 14.36 3.42 -22.38
C ALA A 241 14.47 1.91 -22.61
N GLY A 242 13.34 1.21 -22.77
CA GLY A 242 13.27 -0.23 -22.98
C GLY A 242 13.18 -1.05 -21.69
N ASN A 243 13.02 -0.42 -20.53
CA ASN A 243 12.77 -1.10 -19.27
C ASN A 243 11.28 -1.46 -19.14
N VAL A 244 10.97 -2.40 -18.27
CA VAL A 244 9.56 -2.74 -17.97
C VAL A 244 8.87 -1.57 -17.28
N ASP A 245 7.76 -1.13 -17.84
CA ASP A 245 6.83 -0.20 -17.21
C ASP A 245 5.76 -1.00 -16.49
N LEU A 246 5.84 -1.03 -15.16
CA LEU A 246 4.93 -1.82 -14.31
C LEU A 246 3.48 -1.27 -14.35
N PHE A 247 3.34 0.06 -14.53
CA PHE A 247 2.02 0.70 -14.62
C PHE A 247 1.30 0.34 -15.92
N ALA A 248 2.05 0.15 -17.02
CA ALA A 248 1.50 -0.15 -18.33
C ALA A 248 1.41 -1.66 -18.63
N SER A 249 2.04 -2.52 -17.80
CA SER A 249 2.18 -3.99 -18.02
C SER A 249 1.08 -4.85 -17.32
#